data_6007a27371445925b34f700af210fcf0
#
_entry.id   6007a27371445925b34f700af210fcf0
#
_cell.length_a   1.000
_cell.length_b   1.000
_cell.length_c   1.000
_cell.angle_alpha   90.00
_cell.angle_beta   90.00
_cell.angle_gamma   90.00
#
_symmetry.space_group_name_H-M   'P 1'
#
loop_
_entity.id
_entity.type
_entity.pdbx_description
1 polymer ?
#
loop_
_entity_poly.entity_id
_entity_poly.type
_entity_poly.pdbx_seq_one_letter_code
_entity_poly.pdbx_strand_id
1 'polypeptide(L)'
;MTLSKVLQLLKVSVVLAIMTKAIFKTNNGTFTAELETERAPITAGNFVKLAKDGFYNGLIFHRIIPNFMIQGGCPNGTGTGGPGYKIQDEFHPELKNVTFTLSMANAGPNTGGSQFFINVKNNNFLDGKHAVFGKVIENSEEVLKISEVKTGFQDAPIEKVIIETITIVED
;
A
#
# COMPACT_ATOMS: atom_id res chain seq x y z
N MET A 1 45.31 -4.57 20.21
CA MET A 1 44.15 -5.15 19.52
C MET A 1 44.68 -6.09 18.45
N THR A 2 44.34 -7.36 18.52
CA THR A 2 44.81 -8.37 17.53
C THR A 2 44.00 -8.24 16.22
N LEU A 3 44.66 -8.50 15.08
CA LEU A 3 44.02 -8.51 13.76
C LEU A 3 42.70 -9.31 13.75
N SER A 4 42.61 -10.36 14.57
CA SER A 4 41.44 -11.23 14.72
C SER A 4 40.23 -10.46 15.30
N LYS A 5 40.43 -9.52 16.21
CA LYS A 5 39.35 -8.70 16.77
C LYS A 5 38.87 -7.61 15.79
N VAL A 6 39.78 -7.10 14.97
CA VAL A 6 39.43 -6.14 13.91
C VAL A 6 38.63 -6.82 12.80
N LEU A 7 39.01 -8.06 12.44
CA LEU A 7 38.24 -8.86 11.47
C LEU A 7 36.85 -9.29 12.01
N GLN A 8 36.72 -9.48 13.33
CA GLN A 8 35.45 -9.80 13.96
C GLN A 8 34.52 -8.59 14.05
N LEU A 9 35.07 -7.39 14.17
CA LEU A 9 34.31 -6.12 14.11
C LEU A 9 33.88 -5.77 12.68
N LEU A 10 34.62 -6.24 11.66
CA LEU A 10 34.25 -6.10 10.24
C LEU A 10 33.22 -7.15 9.79
N LYS A 11 32.94 -8.17 10.61
CA LYS A 11 31.82 -9.10 10.46
C LYS A 11 30.55 -8.65 11.13
N VAL A 12 30.42 -7.38 11.49
CA VAL A 12 29.12 -6.77 11.68
C VAL A 12 28.49 -6.76 10.29
N SER A 13 27.71 -7.81 10.03
CA SER A 13 26.89 -7.99 8.86
C SER A 13 26.24 -6.66 8.52
N VAL A 14 26.57 -6.10 7.38
CA VAL A 14 25.62 -5.29 6.65
C VAL A 14 24.47 -6.25 6.36
N VAL A 15 23.52 -6.36 7.30
CA VAL A 15 22.22 -6.90 6.99
C VAL A 15 21.64 -5.89 6.03
N LEU A 16 21.86 -6.11 4.74
CA LEU A 16 21.11 -5.45 3.69
C LEU A 16 19.65 -5.76 3.99
N ALA A 17 18.94 -4.76 4.55
CA ALA A 17 17.52 -4.86 4.76
C ALA A 17 16.89 -5.20 3.41
N ILE A 18 16.28 -6.39 3.31
CA ILE A 18 15.57 -6.80 2.10
C ILE A 18 14.40 -5.85 1.96
N MET A 19 14.42 -5.05 0.89
CA MET A 19 13.34 -4.14 0.58
C MET A 19 12.25 -4.89 -0.20
N THR A 20 11.04 -4.94 0.32
CA THR A 20 9.88 -5.49 -0.37
C THR A 20 9.17 -4.38 -1.12
N LYS A 21 9.03 -4.54 -2.43
CA LYS A 21 8.38 -3.57 -3.31
C LYS A 21 7.15 -4.15 -3.99
N ALA A 22 6.16 -3.31 -4.21
CA ALA A 22 4.98 -3.61 -5.00
C ALA A 22 4.96 -2.73 -6.24
N ILE A 23 4.99 -3.34 -7.42
CA ILE A 23 4.89 -2.63 -8.71
C ILE A 23 3.44 -2.68 -9.16
N PHE A 24 2.80 -1.52 -9.20
CA PHE A 24 1.41 -1.36 -9.66
C PHE A 24 1.43 -1.01 -11.15
N LYS A 25 0.96 -1.92 -11.97
CA LYS A 25 0.70 -1.65 -13.39
C LYS A 25 -0.78 -1.36 -13.58
N THR A 26 -1.12 -0.17 -14.00
CA THR A 26 -2.50 0.26 -14.24
C THR A 26 -2.69 0.68 -15.69
N ASN A 27 -3.94 0.80 -16.13
CA ASN A 27 -4.25 1.39 -17.43
C ASN A 27 -4.02 2.91 -17.49
N ASN A 28 -3.63 3.54 -16.37
CA ASN A 28 -3.32 4.97 -16.25
C ASN A 28 -1.87 5.23 -15.82
N GLY A 29 -0.97 4.26 -15.96
CA GLY A 29 0.44 4.38 -15.61
C GLY A 29 0.90 3.35 -14.61
N THR A 30 2.21 3.32 -14.37
CA THR A 30 2.88 2.37 -13.48
C THR A 30 3.60 3.13 -12.38
N PHE A 31 3.47 2.67 -11.15
CA PHE A 31 4.18 3.23 -10.00
C PHE A 31 4.62 2.11 -9.05
N THR A 32 5.59 2.39 -8.20
CA THR A 32 6.16 1.40 -7.28
C THR A 32 6.07 1.90 -5.84
N ALA A 33 5.66 1.04 -4.95
CA ALA A 33 5.64 1.28 -3.51
C ALA A 33 6.62 0.36 -2.78
N GLU A 34 7.25 0.87 -1.74
CA GLU A 34 7.94 0.08 -0.74
C GLU A 34 6.95 -0.33 0.35
N LEU A 35 7.00 -1.58 0.77
CA LEU A 35 6.11 -2.13 1.79
C LEU A 35 6.82 -2.27 3.14
N GLU A 36 6.12 -1.95 4.21
CA GLU A 36 6.63 -1.91 5.59
C GLU A 36 6.54 -3.29 6.26
N THR A 37 7.26 -4.26 5.72
CA THR A 37 7.22 -5.65 6.21
C THR A 37 7.81 -5.83 7.61
N GLU A 38 8.65 -4.89 8.07
CA GLU A 38 9.23 -4.91 9.42
C GLU A 38 8.35 -4.19 10.45
N ARG A 39 7.83 -3.00 10.10
CA ARG A 39 7.08 -2.16 11.05
C ARG A 39 5.56 -2.39 11.01
N ALA A 40 5.07 -2.98 9.93
CA ALA A 40 3.67 -3.37 9.77
C ALA A 40 3.55 -4.78 9.16
N PRO A 41 4.11 -5.82 9.82
CA PRO A 41 4.23 -7.15 9.23
C PRO A 41 2.89 -7.84 8.96
N ILE A 42 1.89 -7.63 9.78
CA ILE A 42 0.55 -8.22 9.58
C ILE A 42 -0.11 -7.62 8.34
N THR A 43 -0.14 -6.30 8.26
CA THR A 43 -0.81 -5.56 7.20
C THR A 43 -0.06 -5.67 5.87
N ALA A 44 1.26 -5.42 5.88
CA ALA A 44 2.09 -5.56 4.69
C ALA A 44 2.17 -7.02 4.23
N GLY A 45 2.29 -7.98 5.15
CA GLY A 45 2.32 -9.40 4.83
C GLY A 45 1.02 -9.90 4.20
N ASN A 46 -0.12 -9.43 4.66
CA ASN A 46 -1.42 -9.70 4.06
C ASN A 46 -1.50 -9.16 2.62
N PHE A 47 -1.08 -7.92 2.41
CA PHE A 47 -1.05 -7.32 1.08
C PHE A 47 -0.12 -8.09 0.13
N VAL A 48 1.07 -8.46 0.57
CA VAL A 48 2.03 -9.26 -0.20
C VAL A 48 1.40 -10.59 -0.62
N LYS A 49 0.78 -11.31 0.31
CA LYS A 49 0.12 -12.58 0.03
C LYS A 49 -0.98 -12.43 -1.02
N LEU A 50 -1.86 -11.47 -0.85
CA LEU A 50 -2.96 -11.22 -1.81
C LEU A 50 -2.42 -10.84 -3.19
N ALA A 51 -1.39 -9.99 -3.25
CA ALA A 51 -0.76 -9.60 -4.51
C ALA A 51 -0.10 -10.79 -5.22
N LYS A 52 0.64 -11.63 -4.49
CA LYS A 52 1.26 -12.84 -5.04
C LYS A 52 0.24 -13.84 -5.55
N ASP A 53 -0.91 -13.94 -4.91
CA ASP A 53 -2.03 -14.80 -5.32
C ASP A 53 -2.79 -14.24 -6.53
N GLY A 54 -2.43 -13.07 -7.03
CA GLY A 54 -3.13 -12.41 -8.15
C GLY A 54 -4.48 -11.80 -7.77
N PHE A 55 -4.77 -11.67 -6.48
CA PHE A 55 -6.07 -11.18 -5.98
C PHE A 55 -6.43 -9.80 -6.54
N TYR A 56 -5.45 -8.91 -6.64
CA TYR A 56 -5.66 -7.53 -7.10
C TYR A 56 -5.71 -7.36 -8.62
N ASN A 57 -5.35 -8.39 -9.38
CA ASN A 57 -5.30 -8.29 -10.84
C ASN A 57 -6.70 -8.08 -11.42
N GLY A 58 -6.87 -7.03 -12.19
CA GLY A 58 -8.14 -6.64 -12.79
C GLY A 58 -9.09 -5.86 -11.88
N LEU A 59 -8.73 -5.62 -10.62
CA LEU A 59 -9.53 -4.79 -9.72
C LEU A 59 -9.35 -3.31 -10.03
N ILE A 60 -10.30 -2.49 -9.59
CA ILE A 60 -10.33 -1.05 -9.88
C ILE A 60 -10.05 -0.20 -8.65
N PHE A 61 -9.58 1.03 -8.89
CA PHE A 61 -9.69 2.09 -7.91
C PHE A 61 -11.12 2.64 -7.97
N HIS A 62 -11.99 2.10 -7.12
CA HIS A 62 -13.43 2.35 -7.16
C HIS A 62 -13.87 3.67 -6.51
N ARG A 63 -12.97 4.30 -5.72
CA ARG A 63 -13.25 5.56 -5.03
C ARG A 63 -12.03 6.45 -5.10
N ILE A 64 -12.16 7.58 -5.76
CA ILE A 64 -11.08 8.56 -5.96
C ILE A 64 -11.57 9.94 -5.57
N ILE A 65 -10.87 10.57 -4.62
CA ILE A 65 -11.16 11.94 -4.20
C ILE A 65 -9.87 12.75 -4.32
N PRO A 66 -9.80 13.73 -5.22
CA PRO A 66 -8.63 14.59 -5.38
C PRO A 66 -8.32 15.33 -4.09
N ASN A 67 -7.05 15.57 -3.83
CA ASN A 67 -6.56 16.17 -2.57
C ASN A 67 -6.88 15.36 -1.31
N PHE A 68 -7.21 14.09 -1.46
CA PHE A 68 -7.44 13.17 -0.35
C PHE A 68 -6.76 11.82 -0.59
N MET A 69 -7.38 10.93 -1.35
CA MET A 69 -6.84 9.59 -1.54
C MET A 69 -7.44 8.89 -2.77
N ILE A 70 -6.78 7.81 -3.20
CA ILE A 70 -7.32 6.85 -4.17
C ILE A 70 -7.47 5.50 -3.48
N GLN A 71 -8.63 4.87 -3.58
CA GLN A 71 -8.96 3.62 -2.89
C GLN A 71 -9.31 2.51 -3.88
N GLY A 72 -8.75 1.33 -3.64
CA GLY A 72 -8.98 0.15 -4.46
C GLY A 72 -8.90 -1.14 -3.66
N GLY A 73 -8.84 -2.26 -4.37
CA GLY A 73 -8.67 -3.58 -3.76
C GLY A 73 -9.97 -4.27 -3.32
N CYS A 74 -11.12 -3.72 -3.69
CA CYS A 74 -12.41 -4.38 -3.47
C CYS A 74 -12.69 -5.38 -4.59
N PRO A 75 -12.89 -6.69 -4.29
CA PRO A 75 -13.03 -7.72 -5.33
C PRO A 75 -14.27 -7.56 -6.22
N ASN A 76 -15.33 -6.94 -5.71
CA ASN A 76 -16.53 -6.65 -6.50
C ASN A 76 -16.64 -5.19 -6.97
N GLY A 77 -15.63 -4.34 -6.66
CA GLY A 77 -15.57 -2.96 -7.12
C GLY A 77 -16.60 -2.00 -6.52
N THR A 78 -17.30 -2.40 -5.46
CA THR A 78 -18.38 -1.62 -4.85
C THR A 78 -18.01 -0.95 -3.53
N GLY A 79 -16.87 -1.34 -2.96
CA GLY A 79 -16.44 -0.90 -1.62
C GLY A 79 -16.94 -1.81 -0.49
N THR A 80 -17.75 -2.82 -0.79
CA THR A 80 -18.35 -3.72 0.21
C THR A 80 -17.68 -5.08 0.30
N GLY A 81 -16.82 -5.44 -0.67
CA GLY A 81 -16.18 -6.74 -0.73
C GLY A 81 -14.82 -6.79 -0.05
N GLY A 82 -14.38 -7.99 0.23
CA GLY A 82 -13.08 -8.28 0.85
C GLY A 82 -12.60 -9.70 0.53
N PRO A 83 -11.50 -10.13 1.17
CA PRO A 83 -10.86 -11.41 0.87
C PRO A 83 -11.51 -12.62 1.56
N GLY A 84 -12.59 -12.42 2.30
CA GLY A 84 -13.25 -13.46 3.08
C GLY A 84 -12.76 -13.62 4.51
N TYR A 85 -11.88 -12.71 4.97
CA TYR A 85 -11.38 -12.65 6.33
C TYR A 85 -11.07 -11.19 6.72
N LYS A 86 -10.78 -10.97 7.99
CA LYS A 86 -10.36 -9.68 8.54
C LYS A 86 -9.00 -9.82 9.21
N ILE A 87 -8.24 -8.74 9.21
CA ILE A 87 -6.95 -8.66 9.90
C ILE A 87 -7.01 -7.66 11.06
N GLN A 88 -6.16 -7.90 12.05
CA GLN A 88 -5.98 -7.02 13.20
C GLN A 88 -5.34 -5.70 12.77
N ASP A 89 -5.76 -4.60 13.39
CA ASP A 89 -5.12 -3.29 13.23
C ASP A 89 -3.69 -3.32 13.77
N GLU A 90 -2.83 -2.52 13.14
CA GLU A 90 -1.41 -2.46 13.43
C GLU A 90 -0.91 -1.04 13.22
N PHE A 91 -0.82 -0.26 14.31
CA PHE A 91 -0.45 1.15 14.24
C PHE A 91 0.97 1.37 14.80
N HIS A 92 1.95 1.45 13.91
CA HIS A 92 3.30 1.81 14.30
C HIS A 92 3.41 3.33 14.49
N PRO A 93 3.99 3.81 15.61
CA PRO A 93 4.01 5.25 15.94
C PRO A 93 4.76 6.13 14.94
N GLU A 94 5.68 5.56 14.16
CA GLU A 94 6.43 6.30 13.13
C GLU A 94 5.76 6.25 11.75
N LEU A 95 4.73 5.41 11.57
CA LEU A 95 4.02 5.31 10.30
C LEU A 95 2.77 6.18 10.34
N LYS A 96 2.82 7.28 9.61
CA LYS A 96 1.76 8.31 9.54
C LYS A 96 1.10 8.33 8.17
N ASN A 97 -0.17 8.71 8.14
CA ASN A 97 -0.92 8.93 6.90
C ASN A 97 -0.52 10.25 6.25
N VAL A 98 0.67 10.25 5.67
CA VAL A 98 1.20 11.39 4.91
C VAL A 98 1.12 11.12 3.42
N THR A 99 1.41 12.13 2.62
CA THR A 99 1.35 12.03 1.15
C THR A 99 2.11 10.81 0.63
N PHE A 100 1.46 10.05 -0.28
CA PHE A 100 1.96 8.85 -0.95
C PHE A 100 2.11 7.61 -0.07
N THR A 101 1.60 7.60 1.15
CA THR A 101 1.54 6.37 1.96
C THR A 101 0.37 5.49 1.57
N LEU A 102 0.58 4.19 1.66
CA LEU A 102 -0.44 3.16 1.50
C LEU A 102 -1.00 2.82 2.88
N SER A 103 -2.32 2.83 2.99
CA SER A 103 -3.02 2.55 4.24
C SER A 103 -4.16 1.55 4.03
N MET A 104 -4.48 0.80 5.08
CA MET A 104 -5.55 -0.20 5.05
C MET A 104 -6.91 0.46 5.25
N ALA A 105 -7.80 0.31 4.27
CA ALA A 105 -9.19 0.68 4.43
C ALA A 105 -9.89 -0.29 5.40
N ASN A 106 -10.88 0.19 6.13
CA ASN A 106 -11.63 -0.63 7.08
C ASN A 106 -13.05 -0.06 7.33
N ALA A 107 -13.86 -0.86 8.03
CA ALA A 107 -15.20 -0.51 8.49
C ALA A 107 -15.25 -0.39 10.02
N GLY A 108 -14.16 0.05 10.64
CA GLY A 108 -13.98 0.15 12.09
C GLY A 108 -12.79 -0.69 12.57
N PRO A 109 -12.60 -0.79 13.90
CA PRO A 109 -11.46 -1.51 14.48
C PRO A 109 -11.38 -2.97 14.03
N ASN A 110 -10.17 -3.40 13.65
CA ASN A 110 -9.84 -4.79 13.30
C ASN A 110 -10.72 -5.38 12.17
N THR A 111 -11.03 -4.57 11.16
CA THR A 111 -11.85 -4.98 10.00
C THR A 111 -11.16 -4.83 8.65
N GLY A 112 -9.87 -4.58 8.64
CA GLY A 112 -9.07 -4.57 7.40
C GLY A 112 -9.12 -5.91 6.69
N GLY A 113 -9.03 -5.87 5.37
CA GLY A 113 -9.05 -7.08 4.53
C GLY A 113 -8.19 -6.90 3.30
N SER A 114 -8.79 -6.58 2.17
CA SER A 114 -8.07 -6.37 0.91
C SER A 114 -8.06 -4.92 0.44
N GLN A 115 -9.05 -4.12 0.84
CA GLN A 115 -9.13 -2.74 0.39
C GLN A 115 -8.05 -1.87 1.02
N PHE A 116 -7.43 -1.05 0.19
CA PHE A 116 -6.38 -0.12 0.60
C PHE A 116 -6.60 1.23 -0.08
N PHE A 117 -5.94 2.25 0.42
CA PHE A 117 -5.90 3.55 -0.24
C PHE A 117 -4.49 4.13 -0.24
N ILE A 118 -4.24 5.01 -1.18
CA ILE A 118 -3.00 5.77 -1.27
C ILE A 118 -3.33 7.23 -0.99
N ASN A 119 -2.73 7.79 0.05
CA ASN A 119 -2.90 9.18 0.41
C ASN A 119 -2.24 10.08 -0.64
N VAL A 120 -2.94 11.07 -1.15
CA VAL A 120 -2.37 12.08 -2.07
C VAL A 120 -2.18 13.43 -1.39
N LYS A 121 -2.37 13.47 -0.09
CA LYS A 121 -2.15 14.61 0.80
C LYS A 121 -1.80 14.08 2.20
N ASN A 122 -1.30 14.95 3.07
CA ASN A 122 -1.15 14.60 4.49
C ASN A 122 -2.53 14.52 5.14
N ASN A 123 -2.91 13.31 5.54
CA ASN A 123 -4.20 12.99 6.14
C ASN A 123 -4.01 12.46 7.57
N ASN A 124 -3.30 13.22 8.40
CA ASN A 124 -2.93 12.79 9.76
C ASN A 124 -4.13 12.52 10.67
N PHE A 125 -5.32 13.01 10.34
CA PHE A 125 -6.55 12.67 11.06
C PHE A 125 -6.93 11.18 10.97
N LEU A 126 -6.31 10.43 10.03
CA LEU A 126 -6.49 8.99 9.88
C LEU A 126 -5.51 8.17 10.73
N ASP A 127 -4.51 8.80 11.35
CA ASP A 127 -3.54 8.13 12.20
C ASP A 127 -4.24 7.46 13.40
N GLY A 128 -3.86 6.21 13.69
CA GLY A 128 -4.51 5.39 14.71
C GLY A 128 -5.89 4.82 14.32
N LYS A 129 -6.34 5.04 13.09
CA LYS A 129 -7.60 4.49 12.54
C LYS A 129 -7.38 3.61 11.32
N HIS A 130 -6.39 3.96 10.50
CA HIS A 130 -6.01 3.22 9.29
C HIS A 130 -4.52 2.94 9.33
N ALA A 131 -4.16 1.65 9.33
CA ALA A 131 -2.78 1.21 9.41
C ALA A 131 -2.01 1.54 8.13
N VAL A 132 -0.93 2.29 8.27
CA VAL A 132 0.01 2.56 7.17
C VAL A 132 0.93 1.36 7.00
N PHE A 133 1.08 0.87 5.77
CA PHE A 133 1.88 -0.31 5.49
C PHE A 133 2.82 -0.17 4.29
N GLY A 134 2.90 1.00 3.68
CA GLY A 134 3.79 1.23 2.56
C GLY A 134 3.85 2.69 2.13
N LYS A 135 4.71 2.96 1.15
CA LYS A 135 4.87 4.29 0.57
C LYS A 135 5.27 4.18 -0.90
N VAL A 136 4.67 5.00 -1.75
CA VAL A 136 5.08 5.12 -3.15
C VAL A 136 6.46 5.77 -3.21
N ILE A 137 7.41 5.10 -3.87
CA ILE A 137 8.81 5.53 -3.98
C ILE A 137 9.23 5.85 -5.41
N GLU A 138 8.48 5.38 -6.42
CA GLU A 138 8.75 5.65 -7.83
C GLU A 138 7.46 6.04 -8.55
N ASN A 139 7.56 7.04 -9.44
CA ASN A 139 6.47 7.52 -10.28
C ASN A 139 5.23 8.00 -9.50
N SER A 140 5.44 8.69 -8.41
CA SER A 140 4.34 9.24 -7.60
C SER A 140 3.45 10.22 -8.37
N GLU A 141 3.97 10.83 -9.42
CA GLU A 141 3.19 11.67 -10.36
C GLU A 141 2.07 10.90 -11.04
N GLU A 142 2.22 9.60 -11.27
CA GLU A 142 1.15 8.76 -11.82
C GLU A 142 0.00 8.58 -10.82
N VAL A 143 0.32 8.49 -9.53
CA VAL A 143 -0.70 8.45 -8.47
C VAL A 143 -1.48 9.76 -8.42
N LEU A 144 -0.81 10.91 -8.55
CA LEU A 144 -1.47 12.22 -8.62
C LEU A 144 -2.37 12.33 -9.83
N LYS A 145 -1.94 11.89 -11.00
CA LYS A 145 -2.77 11.88 -12.21
C LYS A 145 -4.02 11.02 -12.03
N ILE A 146 -3.89 9.85 -11.43
CA ILE A 146 -5.04 8.99 -11.10
C ILE A 146 -6.00 9.73 -10.17
N SER A 147 -5.49 10.45 -9.17
CA SER A 147 -6.33 11.18 -8.21
C SER A 147 -7.16 12.30 -8.83
N GLU A 148 -6.80 12.75 -10.02
CA GLU A 148 -7.45 13.86 -10.74
C GLU A 148 -8.39 13.39 -11.87
N VAL A 149 -8.59 12.10 -12.04
CA VAL A 149 -9.52 11.58 -13.05
C VAL A 149 -10.96 12.01 -12.75
N LYS A 150 -11.76 12.13 -13.80
CA LYS A 150 -13.16 12.52 -13.67
C LYS A 150 -13.95 11.45 -12.94
N THR A 151 -14.68 11.85 -11.91
CA THR A 151 -15.49 10.98 -11.08
C THR A 151 -16.97 11.36 -11.16
N GLY A 152 -17.82 10.42 -10.80
CA GLY A 152 -19.27 10.60 -10.75
C GLY A 152 -19.83 10.15 -9.41
N PHE A 153 -20.93 9.40 -9.46
CA PHE A 153 -21.63 8.92 -8.28
C PHE A 153 -20.68 8.16 -7.32
N GLN A 154 -20.75 8.48 -6.03
CA GLN A 154 -19.93 7.90 -4.96
C GLN A 154 -18.41 8.02 -5.20
N ASP A 155 -17.97 9.06 -5.87
CA ASP A 155 -16.56 9.30 -6.18
C ASP A 155 -15.93 8.17 -7.03
N ALA A 156 -16.75 7.46 -7.79
CA ALA A 156 -16.27 6.43 -8.70
C ALA A 156 -15.77 7.06 -10.01
N PRO A 157 -14.60 6.64 -10.52
CA PRO A 157 -14.13 7.10 -11.84
C PRO A 157 -15.16 6.81 -12.94
N ILE A 158 -15.40 7.79 -13.81
CA ILE A 158 -16.29 7.61 -14.98
C ILE A 158 -15.68 6.60 -15.94
N GLU A 159 -14.37 6.72 -16.20
CA GLU A 159 -13.59 5.72 -16.90
C GLU A 159 -12.82 4.89 -15.88
N LYS A 160 -12.99 3.58 -15.89
CA LYS A 160 -12.39 2.69 -14.90
C LYS A 160 -10.87 2.81 -14.88
N VAL A 161 -10.32 3.02 -13.69
CA VAL A 161 -8.88 2.90 -13.40
C VAL A 161 -8.63 1.48 -12.93
N ILE A 162 -7.98 0.69 -13.78
CA ILE A 162 -7.83 -0.75 -13.59
C ILE A 162 -6.40 -1.05 -13.13
N ILE A 163 -6.29 -1.79 -12.03
CA ILE A 163 -5.04 -2.42 -11.61
C ILE A 163 -4.86 -3.66 -12.47
N GLU A 164 -4.00 -3.59 -13.49
CA GLU A 164 -3.75 -4.74 -14.34
C GLU A 164 -3.01 -5.83 -13.57
N THR A 165 -1.94 -5.44 -12.86
CA THR A 165 -1.17 -6.32 -11.98
C THR A 165 -0.58 -5.56 -10.80
N ILE A 166 -0.38 -6.26 -9.69
CA ILE A 166 0.53 -5.86 -8.62
C ILE A 166 1.59 -6.94 -8.49
N THR A 167 2.83 -6.62 -8.82
CA THR A 167 3.96 -7.55 -8.76
C THR A 167 4.82 -7.27 -7.54
N ILE A 168 5.09 -8.28 -6.74
CA ILE A 168 5.95 -8.17 -5.55
C ILE A 168 7.38 -8.51 -5.94
N VAL A 169 8.30 -7.63 -5.56
CA VAL A 169 9.75 -7.79 -5.77
C VAL A 169 10.44 -7.67 -4.41
N GLU A 170 11.28 -8.64 -4.10
CA GLU A 170 12.08 -8.68 -2.86
C GLU A 170 13.56 -8.60 -3.25
N ASP A 171 14.19 -7.45 -2.93
CA ASP A 171 15.60 -7.17 -3.25
C ASP A 171 16.46 -7.14 -2.00
#